data_d743940e1c9c732ef35683244c0d0220
#
_entry.id   d743940e1c9c732ef35683244c0d0220
#
_cell.length_a   1.000
_cell.length_b   1.000
_cell.length_c   1.000
_cell.angle_alpha   90.00
_cell.angle_beta   90.00
_cell.angle_gamma   90.00
#
_symmetry.space_group_name_H-M   'P 1'
#
loop_
_entity.id
_entity.type
_entity.pdbx_description
1 polymer ?
#
loop_
_entity_poly.entity_id
_entity_poly.type
_entity_poly.pdbx_seq_one_letter_code
_entity_poly.pdbx_strand_id
1 'polypeptide(L)'
;LFQTGKARQAYLTFGCHYQKKTKTHRFTVWAPNAKSVSVVGDFNFWNPLAHPMKGDKDGIYTIEIEGLKKGDLYKYHVEGYDGICRYKSDPFAFYAECRPDTASKVWDFDDFKWSDKRFINQRKKRQALDQPMSIYELHLGTWRMPQEEEREFYNYREIADMLIPYLGEMGYTHVELMPITEYPYDLSWGYQVTGYYGVTSRYGTPEDFNYMINELHK
;
A
#
# COMPACT_ATOMS: atom_id res chain seq x y z
N LEU A 1 19.58 9.65 9.15
CA LEU A 1 19.38 9.57 7.68
C LEU A 1 18.00 10.06 7.25
N PHE A 2 16.92 9.71 7.99
CA PHE A 2 15.54 10.11 7.65
C PHE A 2 15.39 11.64 7.66
N GLN A 3 15.71 12.31 8.75
CA GLN A 3 15.59 13.76 8.89
C GLN A 3 16.43 14.59 7.89
N THR A 4 17.51 14.00 7.37
CA THR A 4 18.35 14.65 6.35
C THR A 4 17.87 14.39 4.91
N GLY A 5 16.73 13.73 4.72
CA GLY A 5 16.19 13.36 3.42
C GLY A 5 17.00 12.31 2.66
N LYS A 6 17.96 11.65 3.32
CA LYS A 6 18.83 10.65 2.68
C LYS A 6 18.34 9.21 2.82
N ALA A 7 17.26 8.97 3.57
CA ALA A 7 16.68 7.64 3.77
C ALA A 7 15.76 7.25 2.61
N ARG A 8 16.34 6.85 1.47
CA ARG A 8 15.58 6.46 0.26
C ARG A 8 14.69 5.23 0.44
N GLN A 9 14.94 4.42 1.46
CA GLN A 9 14.20 3.20 1.79
C GLN A 9 13.52 3.32 3.17
N ALA A 10 12.96 4.49 3.48
CA ALA A 10 12.31 4.76 4.75
C ALA A 10 11.18 3.76 5.04
N TYR A 11 10.48 3.29 4.01
CA TYR A 11 9.41 2.30 4.09
C TYR A 11 9.85 0.93 4.64
N LEU A 12 11.14 0.62 4.68
CA LEU A 12 11.67 -0.59 5.33
C LEU A 12 11.79 -0.44 6.86
N THR A 13 11.68 0.78 7.35
CA THR A 13 11.80 1.10 8.79
C THR A 13 10.48 1.57 9.37
N PHE A 14 9.82 2.51 8.67
CA PHE A 14 8.52 3.07 9.08
C PHE A 14 7.38 2.16 8.60
N GLY A 15 6.25 2.24 9.30
CA GLY A 15 5.11 1.39 9.07
C GLY A 15 5.06 0.19 10.02
N CYS A 16 4.30 -0.82 9.64
CA CYS A 16 4.15 -2.08 10.38
C CYS A 16 4.97 -3.18 9.69
N HIS A 17 5.91 -3.79 10.42
CA HIS A 17 6.81 -4.83 9.89
C HIS A 17 6.90 -6.05 10.79
N TYR A 18 6.67 -7.24 10.24
CA TYR A 18 6.85 -8.49 10.97
C TYR A 18 8.33 -8.76 11.29
N GLN A 19 8.62 -9.08 12.54
CA GLN A 19 9.95 -9.40 13.06
C GLN A 19 10.07 -10.91 13.26
N LYS A 20 10.70 -11.62 12.32
CA LYS A 20 10.81 -13.09 12.34
C LYS A 20 11.48 -13.66 13.60
N LYS A 21 12.43 -12.90 14.20
CA LYS A 21 13.17 -13.34 15.38
C LYS A 21 12.32 -13.32 16.65
N THR A 22 11.56 -12.26 16.86
CA THR A 22 10.73 -12.03 18.05
C THR A 22 9.29 -12.51 17.86
N LYS A 23 8.88 -12.80 16.62
CA LYS A 23 7.49 -13.12 16.21
C LYS A 23 6.50 -12.00 16.57
N THR A 24 6.98 -10.76 16.52
CA THR A 24 6.22 -9.54 16.78
C THR A 24 5.99 -8.74 15.51
N HIS A 25 5.07 -7.80 15.55
CA HIS A 25 4.96 -6.72 14.55
C HIS A 25 5.50 -5.43 15.15
N ARG A 26 6.52 -4.86 14.51
CA ARG A 26 7.08 -3.57 14.89
C ARG A 26 6.38 -2.47 14.14
N PHE A 27 5.82 -1.52 14.87
CA PHE A 27 5.25 -0.28 14.36
C PHE A 27 6.23 0.85 14.58
N THR A 28 6.46 1.66 13.55
CA THR A 28 7.33 2.83 13.62
C THR A 28 6.69 3.98 12.87
N VAL A 29 6.53 5.13 13.53
CA VAL A 29 5.96 6.33 12.93
C VAL A 29 6.76 7.57 13.33
N TRP A 30 6.87 8.53 12.43
CA TRP A 30 7.44 9.84 12.72
C TRP A 30 6.30 10.82 13.02
N ALA A 31 6.29 11.32 14.24
CA ALA A 31 5.28 12.24 14.74
C ALA A 31 5.95 13.31 15.64
N PRO A 32 6.79 14.21 15.09
CA PRO A 32 7.66 15.10 15.87
C PRO A 32 6.89 16.11 16.72
N ASN A 33 5.63 16.38 16.39
CA ASN A 33 4.76 17.30 17.12
C ASN A 33 3.75 16.58 18.03
N ALA A 34 3.92 15.28 18.24
CA ALA A 34 3.09 14.50 19.14
C ALA A 34 3.63 14.55 20.58
N LYS A 35 2.73 14.71 21.53
CA LYS A 35 3.00 14.52 22.97
C LYS A 35 3.08 13.04 23.30
N SER A 36 2.14 12.24 22.73
CA SER A 36 2.11 10.79 22.85
C SER A 36 1.52 10.15 21.60
N VAL A 37 1.92 8.90 21.33
CA VAL A 37 1.39 8.07 20.26
C VAL A 37 1.13 6.67 20.78
N SER A 38 0.00 6.08 20.39
CA SER A 38 -0.34 4.69 20.67
C SER A 38 -0.82 3.98 19.40
N VAL A 39 -0.63 2.66 19.32
CA VAL A 39 -1.27 1.84 18.28
C VAL A 39 -2.61 1.35 18.79
N VAL A 40 -3.64 1.56 17.98
CA VAL A 40 -5.01 1.10 18.27
C VAL A 40 -5.54 0.27 17.10
N GLY A 41 -6.39 -0.70 17.39
CA GLY A 41 -6.97 -1.57 16.39
C GLY A 41 -7.93 -2.58 17.00
N ASP A 42 -8.46 -3.50 16.18
CA ASP A 42 -9.39 -4.51 16.65
C ASP A 42 -8.76 -5.41 17.75
N PHE A 43 -7.48 -5.69 17.63
CA PHE A 43 -6.71 -6.53 18.57
C PHE A 43 -6.62 -5.95 20.00
N ASN A 44 -6.93 -4.69 20.19
CA ASN A 44 -6.95 -4.06 21.52
C ASN A 44 -8.23 -3.24 21.77
N PHE A 45 -9.32 -3.56 21.04
CA PHE A 45 -10.61 -2.86 21.15
C PHE A 45 -10.49 -1.34 20.97
N TRP A 46 -9.56 -0.90 20.14
CA TRP A 46 -9.28 0.52 19.86
C TRP A 46 -8.93 1.33 21.12
N ASN A 47 -8.40 0.67 22.16
CA ASN A 47 -8.02 1.29 23.41
C ASN A 47 -6.63 1.95 23.33
N PRO A 48 -6.53 3.30 23.43
CA PRO A 48 -5.25 3.99 23.29
C PRO A 48 -4.29 3.77 24.47
N LEU A 49 -4.76 3.22 25.58
CA LEU A 49 -3.93 2.93 26.74
C LEU A 49 -3.24 1.56 26.66
N ALA A 50 -3.67 0.69 25.74
CA ALA A 50 -3.19 -0.69 25.68
C ALA A 50 -1.79 -0.81 25.06
N HIS A 51 -1.48 0.00 24.03
CA HIS A 51 -0.22 -0.10 23.29
C HIS A 51 0.43 1.28 23.08
N PRO A 52 0.88 1.95 24.15
CA PRO A 52 1.59 3.22 24.06
C PRO A 52 2.98 3.00 23.43
N MET A 53 3.33 3.85 22.46
CA MET A 53 4.61 3.78 21.76
C MET A 53 5.69 4.56 22.51
N LYS A 54 6.94 4.11 22.40
CA LYS A 54 8.10 4.81 22.93
C LYS A 54 8.62 5.80 21.89
N GLY A 55 8.58 7.08 22.22
CA GLY A 55 9.16 8.15 21.40
C GLY A 55 10.65 8.38 21.70
N ASP A 56 11.40 8.79 20.69
CA ASP A 56 12.78 9.27 20.83
C ASP A 56 12.84 10.82 20.71
N LYS A 57 14.04 11.36 20.85
CA LYS A 57 14.30 12.81 20.74
C LYS A 57 14.04 13.39 19.35
N ASP A 58 13.98 12.54 18.34
CA ASP A 58 13.79 12.90 16.94
C ASP A 58 12.31 12.80 16.52
N GLY A 59 11.41 12.47 17.45
CA GLY A 59 9.98 12.32 17.23
C GLY A 59 9.61 11.02 16.51
N ILE A 60 10.48 10.01 16.61
CA ILE A 60 10.20 8.69 16.09
C ILE A 60 9.63 7.84 17.22
N TYR A 61 8.42 7.30 17.01
CA TYR A 61 7.72 6.44 17.94
C TYR A 61 7.76 5.00 17.47
N THR A 62 8.05 4.07 18.38
CA THR A 62 8.18 2.65 18.06
C THR A 62 7.57 1.77 19.14
N ILE A 63 6.94 0.66 18.73
CA ILE A 63 6.46 -0.42 19.61
C ILE A 63 6.53 -1.75 18.86
N GLU A 64 6.69 -2.85 19.60
CA GLU A 64 6.50 -4.21 19.11
C GLU A 64 5.27 -4.84 19.77
N ILE A 65 4.41 -5.48 18.97
CA ILE A 65 3.16 -6.09 19.42
C ILE A 65 3.14 -7.55 18.94
N GLU A 66 2.81 -8.47 19.85
CA GLU A 66 2.66 -9.89 19.58
C GLU A 66 1.23 -10.24 19.14
N GLY A 67 1.07 -11.38 18.49
CA GLY A 67 -0.23 -12.01 18.23
C GLY A 67 -1.05 -11.40 17.09
N LEU A 68 -0.53 -10.37 16.40
CA LEU A 68 -1.23 -9.77 15.27
C LEU A 68 -1.21 -10.71 14.06
N LYS A 69 -2.27 -10.58 13.24
CA LYS A 69 -2.47 -11.33 12.00
C LYS A 69 -2.49 -10.40 10.80
N LYS A 70 -2.12 -10.93 9.65
CA LYS A 70 -2.29 -10.26 8.36
C LYS A 70 -3.76 -9.89 8.16
N GLY A 71 -4.02 -8.62 7.87
CA GLY A 71 -5.36 -8.06 7.73
C GLY A 71 -5.92 -7.36 8.97
N ASP A 72 -5.28 -7.51 10.14
CA ASP A 72 -5.72 -6.80 11.35
C ASP A 72 -5.70 -5.29 11.12
N LEU A 73 -6.79 -4.62 11.54
CA LEU A 73 -6.96 -3.19 11.38
C LEU A 73 -6.20 -2.43 12.45
N TYR A 74 -5.59 -1.30 12.06
CA TYR A 74 -4.95 -0.41 13.02
C TYR A 74 -4.93 1.05 12.58
N LYS A 75 -4.80 1.94 13.56
CA LYS A 75 -4.46 3.36 13.40
C LYS A 75 -3.46 3.78 14.46
N TYR A 76 -2.86 4.94 14.27
CA TYR A 76 -2.15 5.65 15.33
C TYR A 76 -3.12 6.60 16.02
N HIS A 77 -3.23 6.48 17.36
CA HIS A 77 -3.86 7.48 18.21
C HIS A 77 -2.77 8.46 18.64
N VAL A 78 -2.89 9.70 18.19
CA VAL A 78 -1.88 10.75 18.37
C VAL A 78 -2.46 11.85 19.23
N GLU A 79 -1.88 12.10 20.40
CA GLU A 79 -2.14 13.26 21.24
C GLU A 79 -1.18 14.38 20.88
N GLY A 80 -1.68 15.53 20.46
CA GLY A 80 -0.87 16.71 20.21
C GLY A 80 -0.59 17.52 21.48
N TYR A 81 0.35 18.45 21.42
CA TYR A 81 0.58 19.41 22.51
C TYR A 81 -0.58 20.40 22.69
N ASP A 82 -1.50 20.44 21.71
CA ASP A 82 -2.78 21.17 21.80
C ASP A 82 -3.84 20.44 22.64
N GLY A 83 -3.51 19.26 23.16
CA GLY A 83 -4.42 18.39 23.93
C GLY A 83 -5.46 17.67 23.06
N ILE A 84 -5.40 17.79 21.74
CA ILE A 84 -6.34 17.15 20.82
C ILE A 84 -5.83 15.77 20.45
N CYS A 85 -6.68 14.77 20.62
CA CYS A 85 -6.43 13.40 20.17
C CYS A 85 -6.94 13.18 18.75
N ARG A 86 -6.13 12.54 17.90
CA ARG A 86 -6.44 12.26 16.50
C ARG A 86 -6.13 10.80 16.18
N TYR A 87 -7.06 10.15 15.47
CA TYR A 87 -6.79 8.82 14.87
C TYR A 87 -6.24 9.02 13.46
N LYS A 88 -5.04 8.51 13.20
CA LYS A 88 -4.34 8.65 11.93
C LYS A 88 -4.03 7.29 11.32
N SER A 89 -4.26 7.17 10.01
CA SER A 89 -3.76 6.06 9.23
C SER A 89 -2.24 6.07 9.20
N ASP A 90 -1.64 4.91 8.99
CA ASP A 90 -0.18 4.81 8.84
C ASP A 90 0.25 5.31 7.45
N PRO A 91 1.09 6.35 7.37
CA PRO A 91 1.55 6.87 6.08
C PRO A 91 2.45 5.91 5.31
N PHE A 92 2.95 4.84 5.95
CA PHE A 92 3.79 3.81 5.35
C PHE A 92 3.09 2.44 5.25
N ALA A 93 1.78 2.38 5.48
CA ALA A 93 1.02 1.15 5.34
C ALA A 93 1.07 0.62 3.91
N PHE A 94 1.20 -0.70 3.76
CA PHE A 94 1.15 -1.37 2.47
C PHE A 94 -0.27 -1.71 2.01
N TYR A 95 -1.24 -1.65 2.93
CA TYR A 95 -2.64 -1.91 2.63
C TYR A 95 -3.54 -1.12 3.59
N ALA A 96 -4.72 -0.74 3.10
CA ALA A 96 -5.73 0.01 3.86
C ALA A 96 -7.11 -0.64 3.74
N GLU A 97 -8.03 -0.20 4.59
CA GLU A 97 -9.46 -0.48 4.40
C GLU A 97 -9.97 0.13 3.10
N CYS A 98 -11.01 -0.49 2.57
CA CYS A 98 -11.78 0.12 1.49
C CYS A 98 -12.61 1.28 2.06
N ARG A 99 -12.68 2.36 1.28
CA ARG A 99 -13.50 3.51 1.64
C ARG A 99 -14.96 3.12 1.97
N PRO A 100 -15.68 3.83 2.84
CA PRO A 100 -15.34 5.10 3.49
C PRO A 100 -14.40 4.98 4.69
N ASP A 101 -14.05 3.76 5.09
CA ASP A 101 -13.17 3.52 6.20
C ASP A 101 -11.72 3.86 5.88
N THR A 102 -10.91 4.09 6.92
CA THR A 102 -9.58 4.68 6.75
C THR A 102 -8.50 4.05 7.62
N ALA A 103 -8.73 2.85 8.18
CA ALA A 103 -7.69 2.17 8.93
C ALA A 103 -6.64 1.57 7.99
N SER A 104 -5.44 1.45 8.50
CA SER A 104 -4.38 0.68 7.87
C SER A 104 -4.54 -0.80 8.24
N LYS A 105 -4.02 -1.70 7.40
CA LYS A 105 -4.01 -3.14 7.66
C LYS A 105 -2.59 -3.62 7.88
N VAL A 106 -2.42 -4.50 8.86
CA VAL A 106 -1.18 -5.27 9.03
C VAL A 106 -0.97 -6.11 7.76
N TRP A 107 0.14 -5.88 7.06
CA TRP A 107 0.40 -6.54 5.78
C TRP A 107 1.89 -6.79 5.55
N ASP A 108 2.21 -7.91 4.88
CA ASP A 108 3.53 -8.26 4.39
C ASP A 108 3.43 -8.91 2.99
N PHE A 109 4.56 -9.08 2.31
CA PHE A 109 4.63 -9.63 0.95
C PHE A 109 5.39 -10.97 0.90
N ASP A 110 5.66 -11.60 2.03
CA ASP A 110 6.51 -12.80 2.12
C ASP A 110 5.92 -14.00 1.34
N ASP A 111 4.60 -14.04 1.14
CA ASP A 111 3.90 -15.14 0.48
C ASP A 111 3.88 -15.05 -1.06
N PHE A 112 4.14 -13.88 -1.64
CA PHE A 112 4.07 -13.71 -3.09
C PHE A 112 5.34 -14.20 -3.80
N LYS A 113 5.17 -15.07 -4.81
CA LYS A 113 6.28 -15.64 -5.60
C LYS A 113 6.26 -15.08 -7.02
N TRP A 114 7.21 -14.23 -7.32
CA TRP A 114 7.40 -13.70 -8.67
C TRP A 114 7.88 -14.78 -9.65
N SER A 115 7.31 -14.82 -10.85
CA SER A 115 7.70 -15.72 -11.94
C SER A 115 8.22 -14.97 -13.18
N ASP A 116 8.54 -13.72 -13.06
CA ASP A 116 8.90 -12.77 -14.12
C ASP A 116 10.41 -12.66 -14.39
N LYS A 117 11.23 -13.62 -13.98
CA LYS A 117 12.69 -13.62 -14.16
C LYS A 117 13.13 -13.36 -15.60
N ARG A 118 12.38 -13.88 -16.59
CA ARG A 118 12.67 -13.65 -18.00
C ARG A 118 12.57 -12.17 -18.36
N PHE A 119 11.50 -11.51 -17.94
CA PHE A 119 11.28 -10.08 -18.13
C PHE A 119 12.40 -9.27 -17.47
N ILE A 120 12.70 -9.52 -16.20
CA ILE A 120 13.75 -8.80 -15.45
C ILE A 120 15.11 -8.90 -16.16
N ASN A 121 15.49 -10.10 -16.64
CA ASN A 121 16.75 -10.30 -17.34
C ASN A 121 16.81 -9.61 -18.71
N GLN A 122 15.67 -9.47 -19.38
CA GLN A 122 15.58 -8.86 -20.71
C GLN A 122 15.25 -7.36 -20.66
N ARG A 123 14.80 -6.84 -19.51
CA ARG A 123 14.28 -5.47 -19.36
C ARG A 123 15.23 -4.42 -19.92
N LYS A 124 16.51 -4.48 -19.56
CA LYS A 124 17.50 -3.50 -20.01
C LYS A 124 17.61 -3.42 -21.55
N LYS A 125 17.47 -4.54 -22.25
CA LYS A 125 17.50 -4.60 -23.72
C LYS A 125 16.18 -4.16 -24.33
N ARG A 126 15.05 -4.64 -23.79
CA ARG A 126 13.72 -4.35 -24.33
C ARG A 126 13.26 -2.91 -24.12
N GLN A 127 13.72 -2.28 -23.02
CA GLN A 127 13.42 -0.90 -22.66
C GLN A 127 14.57 0.06 -22.96
N ALA A 128 15.46 -0.30 -23.89
CA ALA A 128 16.49 0.60 -24.37
C ALA A 128 15.82 1.75 -25.17
N LEU A 129 16.43 2.94 -25.12
CA LEU A 129 15.86 4.16 -25.70
C LEU A 129 15.74 4.12 -27.24
N ASP A 130 16.39 3.18 -27.90
CA ASP A 130 16.34 2.93 -29.33
C ASP A 130 15.27 1.89 -29.74
N GLN A 131 14.50 1.37 -28.78
CA GLN A 131 13.44 0.43 -29.08
C GLN A 131 12.09 1.14 -29.30
N PRO A 132 11.22 0.58 -30.17
CA PRO A 132 9.87 1.10 -30.34
C PRO A 132 9.09 1.09 -29.04
N MET A 133 8.33 2.17 -28.76
CA MET A 133 7.50 2.29 -27.59
C MET A 133 6.08 2.71 -28.00
N SER A 134 5.08 1.93 -27.55
CA SER A 134 3.67 2.24 -27.63
C SER A 134 3.06 2.06 -26.24
N ILE A 135 2.56 3.14 -25.67
CA ILE A 135 2.06 3.19 -24.27
C ILE A 135 0.54 3.21 -24.30
N TYR A 136 -0.08 2.35 -23.51
CA TYR A 136 -1.50 2.39 -23.23
C TYR A 136 -1.73 2.88 -21.80
N GLU A 137 -2.27 4.08 -21.67
CA GLU A 137 -2.66 4.66 -20.38
C GLU A 137 -4.10 4.27 -20.06
N LEU A 138 -4.36 3.82 -18.82
CA LEU A 138 -5.71 3.48 -18.38
C LEU A 138 -5.94 3.76 -16.90
N HIS A 139 -7.20 4.08 -16.56
CA HIS A 139 -7.71 4.08 -15.19
C HIS A 139 -8.44 2.76 -14.94
N LEU A 140 -7.98 1.97 -13.96
CA LEU A 140 -8.47 0.61 -13.72
C LEU A 140 -9.98 0.55 -13.45
N GLY A 141 -10.52 1.52 -12.69
CA GLY A 141 -11.92 1.52 -12.29
C GLY A 141 -12.91 1.96 -13.39
N THR A 142 -12.43 2.55 -14.50
CA THR A 142 -13.30 3.04 -15.58
C THR A 142 -12.98 2.44 -16.95
N TRP A 143 -11.90 1.67 -17.08
CA TRP A 143 -11.54 1.02 -18.34
C TRP A 143 -12.60 0.01 -18.79
N ARG A 144 -13.01 -0.84 -17.89
CA ARG A 144 -14.17 -1.74 -18.04
C ARG A 144 -14.87 -1.85 -16.70
N MET A 145 -16.19 -1.90 -16.73
CA MET A 145 -17.02 -2.00 -15.54
C MET A 145 -17.79 -3.31 -15.54
N PRO A 146 -17.96 -3.96 -14.38
CA PRO A 146 -18.85 -5.13 -14.25
C PRO A 146 -20.27 -4.76 -14.68
N GLN A 147 -20.98 -5.74 -15.23
CA GLN A 147 -22.40 -5.57 -15.58
C GLN A 147 -23.34 -5.96 -14.44
N GLU A 148 -22.81 -6.62 -13.43
CA GLU A 148 -23.54 -6.99 -12.22
C GLU A 148 -23.77 -5.75 -11.34
N GLU A 149 -25.03 -5.48 -11.00
CA GLU A 149 -25.42 -4.27 -10.23
C GLU A 149 -24.75 -4.18 -8.83
N GLU A 150 -24.36 -5.32 -8.25
CA GLU A 150 -23.77 -5.40 -6.92
C GLU A 150 -22.25 -5.17 -6.92
N ARG A 151 -21.62 -5.08 -8.10
CA ARG A 151 -20.16 -4.95 -8.24
C ARG A 151 -19.79 -3.61 -8.85
N GLU A 152 -19.05 -2.83 -8.08
CA GLU A 152 -18.59 -1.51 -8.54
C GLU A 152 -17.40 -1.62 -9.50
N PHE A 153 -16.45 -2.52 -9.21
CA PHE A 153 -15.20 -2.67 -9.97
C PHE A 153 -14.84 -4.14 -10.21
N TYR A 154 -14.06 -4.38 -11.26
CA TYR A 154 -13.28 -5.61 -11.41
C TYR A 154 -12.09 -5.60 -10.46
N ASN A 155 -11.68 -6.77 -9.99
CA ASN A 155 -10.46 -6.90 -9.19
C ASN A 155 -9.20 -6.95 -10.08
N TYR A 156 -8.02 -6.79 -9.46
CA TYR A 156 -6.74 -6.78 -10.17
C TYR A 156 -6.52 -8.04 -11.04
N ARG A 157 -6.96 -9.22 -10.61
CA ARG A 157 -6.81 -10.47 -11.37
C ARG A 157 -7.70 -10.49 -12.61
N GLU A 158 -8.97 -10.15 -12.45
CA GLU A 158 -9.91 -10.05 -13.55
C GLU A 158 -9.47 -9.01 -14.57
N ILE A 159 -8.95 -7.87 -14.09
CA ILE A 159 -8.38 -6.84 -14.97
C ILE A 159 -7.19 -7.40 -15.75
N ALA A 160 -6.29 -8.15 -15.12
CA ALA A 160 -5.16 -8.78 -15.81
C ALA A 160 -5.64 -9.72 -16.92
N ASP A 161 -6.61 -10.59 -16.63
CA ASP A 161 -7.15 -11.56 -17.59
C ASP A 161 -7.78 -10.90 -18.82
N MET A 162 -8.35 -9.70 -18.67
CA MET A 162 -8.94 -8.94 -19.78
C MET A 162 -7.93 -8.04 -20.50
N LEU A 163 -7.01 -7.43 -19.75
CA LEU A 163 -6.09 -6.42 -20.25
C LEU A 163 -4.96 -7.04 -21.09
N ILE A 164 -4.39 -8.15 -20.63
CA ILE A 164 -3.24 -8.78 -21.30
C ILE A 164 -3.56 -9.19 -22.75
N PRO A 165 -4.65 -9.92 -23.04
CA PRO A 165 -5.03 -10.23 -24.41
C PRO A 165 -5.25 -8.97 -25.25
N TYR A 166 -5.91 -7.95 -24.71
CA TYR A 166 -6.17 -6.69 -25.41
C TYR A 166 -4.86 -5.97 -25.80
N LEU A 167 -3.91 -5.87 -24.88
CA LEU A 167 -2.60 -5.26 -25.16
C LEU A 167 -1.83 -5.99 -26.25
N GLY A 168 -1.87 -7.33 -26.21
CA GLY A 168 -1.24 -8.18 -27.23
C GLY A 168 -1.86 -8.00 -28.62
N GLU A 169 -3.19 -7.99 -28.70
CA GLU A 169 -3.94 -7.77 -29.96
C GLU A 169 -3.65 -6.39 -30.55
N MET A 170 -3.65 -5.36 -29.71
CA MET A 170 -3.42 -3.98 -30.13
C MET A 170 -1.96 -3.62 -30.34
N GLY A 171 -1.00 -4.47 -29.93
CA GLY A 171 0.42 -4.27 -30.10
C GLY A 171 1.05 -3.23 -29.18
N TYR A 172 0.45 -2.96 -28.02
CA TYR A 172 1.04 -2.08 -27.01
C TYR A 172 2.24 -2.74 -26.33
N THR A 173 3.27 -1.95 -26.08
CA THR A 173 4.52 -2.41 -25.45
C THR A 173 4.59 -2.05 -23.96
N HIS A 174 3.87 -1.02 -23.54
CA HIS A 174 3.88 -0.50 -22.18
C HIS A 174 2.45 -0.18 -21.73
N VAL A 175 2.24 -0.30 -20.43
CA VAL A 175 1.01 0.13 -19.76
C VAL A 175 1.38 1.23 -18.78
N GLU A 176 0.66 2.34 -18.83
CA GLU A 176 0.67 3.40 -17.83
C GLU A 176 -0.62 3.33 -17.02
N LEU A 177 -0.48 3.00 -15.74
CA LEU A 177 -1.61 2.99 -14.83
C LEU A 177 -1.80 4.39 -14.26
N MET A 178 -2.97 4.99 -14.48
CA MET A 178 -3.38 6.17 -13.73
C MET A 178 -3.34 5.84 -12.22
N PRO A 179 -3.35 6.84 -11.30
CA PRO A 179 -2.98 6.62 -9.91
C PRO A 179 -3.65 5.41 -9.27
N ILE A 180 -2.84 4.49 -8.75
CA ILE A 180 -3.25 3.24 -8.09
C ILE A 180 -2.91 3.19 -6.61
N THR A 181 -2.29 4.24 -6.06
CA THR A 181 -2.07 4.38 -4.63
C THR A 181 -3.39 4.63 -3.91
N GLU A 182 -3.48 4.31 -2.61
CA GLU A 182 -4.73 4.44 -1.86
C GLU A 182 -5.20 5.90 -1.76
N TYR A 183 -6.49 6.11 -1.97
CA TYR A 183 -7.16 7.42 -1.96
C TYR A 183 -8.60 7.32 -1.46
N PRO A 184 -9.15 8.34 -0.76
CA PRO A 184 -10.48 8.27 -0.16
C PRO A 184 -11.61 8.72 -1.09
N TYR A 185 -11.32 9.57 -2.09
CA TYR A 185 -12.31 10.28 -2.89
C TYR A 185 -12.29 9.82 -4.36
N ASP A 186 -13.34 9.11 -4.79
CA ASP A 186 -13.40 8.48 -6.11
C ASP A 186 -13.28 9.45 -7.27
N LEU A 187 -13.91 10.65 -7.18
CA LEU A 187 -13.83 11.65 -8.24
C LEU A 187 -12.45 12.28 -8.41
N SER A 188 -11.51 11.98 -7.51
CA SER A 188 -10.10 12.38 -7.68
C SER A 188 -9.35 11.49 -8.67
N TRP A 189 -9.92 10.35 -9.08
CA TRP A 189 -9.25 9.34 -9.91
C TRP A 189 -7.91 8.86 -9.34
N GLY A 190 -7.77 8.90 -8.00
CA GLY A 190 -6.55 8.53 -7.31
C GLY A 190 -5.51 9.64 -7.15
N TYR A 191 -5.76 10.86 -7.64
CA TYR A 191 -4.81 11.97 -7.50
C TYR A 191 -4.78 12.60 -6.10
N GLN A 192 -5.77 12.33 -5.24
CA GLN A 192 -5.78 12.77 -3.83
C GLN A 192 -5.31 11.62 -2.92
N VAL A 193 -4.04 11.29 -3.01
CA VAL A 193 -3.42 10.14 -2.33
C VAL A 193 -3.41 10.30 -0.82
N THR A 194 -3.78 9.24 -0.10
CA THR A 194 -3.64 9.12 1.36
C THR A 194 -2.67 8.02 1.78
N GLY A 195 -2.44 7.00 0.94
CA GLY A 195 -1.53 5.89 1.21
C GLY A 195 -0.48 5.73 0.12
N TYR A 196 0.68 6.37 0.27
CA TYR A 196 1.73 6.41 -0.75
C TYR A 196 2.41 5.06 -1.02
N TYR A 197 2.32 4.11 -0.09
CA TYR A 197 2.99 2.81 -0.16
C TYR A 197 2.02 1.65 -0.33
N GLY A 198 0.71 1.90 -0.30
CA GLY A 198 -0.34 0.92 -0.51
C GLY A 198 -1.03 1.11 -1.86
N VAL A 199 -1.31 0.01 -2.55
CA VAL A 199 -2.23 0.05 -3.69
C VAL A 199 -3.66 0.22 -3.20
N THR A 200 -4.52 0.85 -4.01
CA THR A 200 -5.91 1.06 -3.61
C THR A 200 -6.62 -0.28 -3.37
N SER A 201 -7.33 -0.33 -2.25
CA SER A 201 -8.10 -1.49 -1.81
C SER A 201 -9.37 -1.75 -2.64
N ARG A 202 -9.75 -0.83 -3.52
CA ARG A 202 -10.92 -0.92 -4.41
C ARG A 202 -10.91 -2.14 -5.32
N TYR A 203 -9.74 -2.53 -5.77
CA TYR A 203 -9.56 -3.59 -6.78
C TYR A 203 -8.98 -4.88 -6.19
N GLY A 204 -8.90 -5.01 -4.87
CA GLY A 204 -8.42 -6.21 -4.21
C GLY A 204 -7.22 -5.99 -3.31
N THR A 205 -6.45 -7.04 -3.10
CA THR A 205 -5.29 -7.06 -2.20
C THR A 205 -4.00 -6.64 -2.91
N PRO A 206 -2.96 -6.27 -2.15
CA PRO A 206 -1.63 -6.05 -2.72
C PRO A 206 -1.06 -7.26 -3.46
N GLU A 207 -1.38 -8.49 -3.04
CA GLU A 207 -0.99 -9.71 -3.76
C GLU A 207 -1.71 -9.86 -5.10
N ASP A 208 -2.96 -9.42 -5.19
CA ASP A 208 -3.70 -9.43 -6.47
C ASP A 208 -3.10 -8.42 -7.45
N PHE A 209 -2.66 -7.27 -6.94
CA PHE A 209 -1.90 -6.31 -7.75
C PHE A 209 -0.55 -6.89 -8.19
N ASN A 210 0.21 -7.53 -7.28
CA ASN A 210 1.45 -8.20 -7.63
C ASN A 210 1.23 -9.29 -8.69
N TYR A 211 0.11 -10.03 -8.61
CA TYR A 211 -0.30 -10.99 -9.63
C TYR A 211 -0.47 -10.30 -10.99
N MET A 212 -1.24 -9.21 -11.04
CA MET A 212 -1.45 -8.46 -12.30
C MET A 212 -0.13 -8.02 -12.91
N ILE A 213 0.78 -7.44 -12.12
CA ILE A 213 2.11 -7.02 -12.60
C ILE A 213 2.94 -8.22 -13.09
N ASN A 214 2.92 -9.33 -12.34
CA ASN A 214 3.65 -10.54 -12.71
C ASN A 214 3.15 -11.12 -14.04
N GLU A 215 1.85 -11.12 -14.28
CA GLU A 215 1.26 -11.58 -15.54
C GLU A 215 1.56 -10.63 -16.72
N LEU A 216 1.52 -9.31 -16.50
CA LEU A 216 1.91 -8.31 -17.49
C LEU A 216 3.39 -8.44 -17.91
N HIS A 217 4.24 -8.95 -17.05
CA HIS A 217 5.67 -9.17 -17.33
C HIS A 217 5.96 -10.43 -18.16
N LYS A 218 5.06 -11.37 -18.27
CA LYS A 218 5.24 -12.63 -19.04
C LYS A 218 5.16 -12.38 -20.54
#